data_e6bfddbfb0dd2f81f13fc34e7537771f
#
_entry.id   e6bfddbfb0dd2f81f13fc34e7537771f
#
_cell.length_a   1.000
_cell.length_b   1.000
_cell.length_c   1.000
_cell.angle_alpha   90.00
_cell.angle_beta   90.00
_cell.angle_gamma   90.00
#
_symmetry.space_group_name_H-M   'P 1'
#
loop_
_entity.id
_entity.type
_entity.pdbx_description
1 polymer ?
#
loop_
_entity_poly.entity_id
_entity_poly.type
_entity_poly.pdbx_seq_one_letter_code
_entity_poly.pdbx_strand_id
1 'polypeptide(L)'
;MSISASKIRFQKVTLITIIILFVLILAGGVVRSSGSGMGCPDWPKCFGRYIPPTSSADLPKDYKQKYVDLRLAKNQRFAKTLDVFGYSDLAKRIREDKSILLPEEFNAEKTWTEYINRLIGAISGIFLFLSAVYAFSYWSSSKRIALLSLFNFVLVGFQAWLGSIVVSTNLVAWIVTVHMLLALAILAILIYTYHRAKVLGNSKLNTGMLVYIITLLALIASIFQIAFGTEVREQIDAVATHFQGGYRNNWISSVGEIFTHHRDMAVLVLVLNLMLYALIRKNFGRHSVHQQLMSFTFLMIMLQIVTGILLSYWALPPAAQASHIVLASLIFGAQFYLLLNLYKPVSVRGISR
;
A
#
# COMPACT_ATOMS: atom_id res chain seq x y z
N MET A 1 -31.32 -20.77 -6.22
CA MET A 1 -30.96 -20.59 -4.78
C MET A 1 -30.80 -19.12 -4.48
N SER A 2 -31.59 -18.55 -3.58
CA SER A 2 -31.41 -17.16 -3.14
C SER A 2 -30.09 -17.03 -2.36
N ILE A 3 -29.32 -16.02 -2.68
CA ILE A 3 -28.07 -15.72 -1.95
C ILE A 3 -28.47 -15.23 -0.56
N SER A 4 -27.96 -15.89 0.50
CA SER A 4 -28.19 -15.48 1.90
C SER A 4 -27.83 -14.00 2.10
N ALA A 5 -28.61 -13.27 2.89
CA ALA A 5 -28.38 -11.86 3.23
C ALA A 5 -26.96 -11.61 3.77
N SER A 6 -26.44 -12.54 4.58
CA SER A 6 -25.08 -12.47 5.12
C SER A 6 -24.00 -12.57 4.03
N LYS A 7 -24.20 -13.35 2.98
CA LYS A 7 -23.29 -13.45 1.83
C LYS A 7 -23.27 -12.12 1.04
N ILE A 8 -24.43 -11.49 0.88
CA ILE A 8 -24.52 -10.16 0.24
C ILE A 8 -23.79 -9.10 1.10
N ARG A 9 -23.97 -9.14 2.43
CA ARG A 9 -23.28 -8.24 3.36
C ARG A 9 -21.76 -8.41 3.26
N PHE A 10 -21.26 -9.66 3.24
CA PHE A 10 -19.83 -9.94 3.02
C PHE A 10 -19.32 -9.24 1.76
N GLN A 11 -19.99 -9.44 0.60
CA GLN A 11 -19.55 -8.85 -0.66
C GLN A 11 -19.54 -7.32 -0.62
N LYS A 12 -20.57 -6.69 -0.03
CA LYS A 12 -20.65 -5.23 0.12
C LYS A 12 -19.57 -4.69 1.04
N VAL A 13 -19.42 -5.26 2.24
CA VAL A 13 -18.41 -4.84 3.24
C VAL A 13 -17.02 -5.01 2.67
N THR A 14 -16.71 -6.15 2.03
CA THR A 14 -15.39 -6.40 1.43
C THR A 14 -15.08 -5.41 0.31
N LEU A 15 -16.05 -5.06 -0.54
CA LEU A 15 -15.85 -4.04 -1.58
C LEU A 15 -15.58 -2.66 -0.98
N ILE A 16 -16.35 -2.26 0.04
CA ILE A 16 -16.12 -1.01 0.77
C ILE A 16 -14.72 -1.01 1.39
N THR A 17 -14.31 -2.12 1.99
CA THR A 17 -12.96 -2.27 2.57
C THR A 17 -11.87 -2.10 1.53
N ILE A 18 -12.02 -2.65 0.33
CA ILE A 18 -11.08 -2.46 -0.78
C ILE A 18 -10.92 -0.97 -1.11
N ILE A 19 -12.03 -0.23 -1.19
CA ILE A 19 -12.02 1.21 -1.45
C ILE A 19 -11.32 1.96 -0.31
N ILE A 20 -11.66 1.65 0.95
CA ILE A 20 -11.02 2.26 2.13
C ILE A 20 -9.51 2.00 2.14
N LEU A 21 -9.04 0.81 1.74
CA LEU A 21 -7.61 0.53 1.67
C LEU A 21 -6.89 1.38 0.62
N PHE A 22 -7.49 1.64 -0.54
CA PHE A 22 -6.91 2.58 -1.51
C PHE A 22 -6.86 4.01 -0.96
N VAL A 23 -7.90 4.44 -0.24
CA VAL A 23 -7.90 5.74 0.44
C VAL A 23 -6.81 5.78 1.53
N LEU A 24 -6.60 4.69 2.27
CA LEU A 24 -5.54 4.58 3.27
C LEU A 24 -4.14 4.65 2.63
N ILE A 25 -3.94 3.99 1.48
CA ILE A 25 -2.68 4.07 0.74
C ILE A 25 -2.42 5.51 0.26
N LEU A 26 -3.45 6.21 -0.23
CA LEU A 26 -3.36 7.62 -0.59
C LEU A 26 -3.00 8.48 0.63
N ALA A 27 -3.69 8.29 1.75
CA ALA A 27 -3.41 9.02 3.00
C ALA A 27 -1.98 8.79 3.50
N GLY A 28 -1.48 7.54 3.45
CA GLY A 28 -0.08 7.21 3.75
C GLY A 28 0.90 7.88 2.80
N GLY A 29 0.55 7.96 1.50
CA GLY A 29 1.32 8.71 0.50
C GLY A 29 1.37 10.21 0.83
N VAL A 30 0.27 10.82 1.27
CA VAL A 30 0.23 12.22 1.72
C VAL A 30 1.11 12.42 2.94
N VAL A 31 1.00 11.57 3.97
CA VAL A 31 1.85 11.62 5.17
C VAL A 31 3.32 11.57 4.79
N ARG A 32 3.69 10.64 3.90
CA ARG A 32 5.08 10.47 3.46
C ARG A 32 5.59 11.68 2.66
N SER A 33 4.80 12.19 1.74
CA SER A 33 5.19 13.28 0.82
C SER A 33 5.21 14.66 1.48
N SER A 34 4.39 14.88 2.52
CA SER A 34 4.36 16.12 3.31
C SER A 34 5.39 16.15 4.44
N GLY A 35 6.15 15.05 4.66
CA GLY A 35 7.06 14.93 5.80
C GLY A 35 6.33 14.88 7.15
N SER A 36 5.08 14.39 7.16
CA SER A 36 4.25 14.30 8.36
C SER A 36 4.40 12.97 9.12
N GLY A 37 5.26 12.06 8.64
CA GLY A 37 5.39 10.71 9.21
C GLY A 37 5.94 10.65 10.63
N MET A 38 6.40 11.78 11.17
CA MET A 38 6.85 11.95 12.55
C MET A 38 5.97 12.95 13.33
N GLY A 39 4.81 13.29 12.81
CA GLY A 39 3.87 14.24 13.45
C GLY A 39 3.26 13.73 14.76
N CYS A 40 3.20 12.40 14.95
CA CYS A 40 2.73 11.74 16.17
C CYS A 40 3.81 10.81 16.73
N PRO A 41 4.54 11.20 17.79
CA PRO A 41 5.73 10.48 18.27
C PRO A 41 5.42 9.16 18.97
N ASP A 42 4.18 8.93 19.39
CA ASP A 42 3.73 7.73 20.11
C ASP A 42 2.62 7.00 19.35
N TRP A 43 2.33 5.78 19.76
CA TRP A 43 1.29 4.93 19.16
C TRP A 43 0.70 4.00 20.24
N PRO A 44 -0.62 3.79 20.30
CA PRO A 44 -1.69 4.24 19.40
C PRO A 44 -2.14 5.70 19.62
N LYS A 45 -1.69 6.35 20.67
CA LYS A 45 -1.95 7.75 20.98
C LYS A 45 -1.10 8.69 20.12
N CYS A 46 -1.38 9.98 20.22
CA CYS A 46 -0.59 11.05 19.62
C CYS A 46 -0.35 12.13 20.69
N PHE A 47 0.89 12.32 21.09
CA PHE A 47 1.28 13.13 22.26
C PHE A 47 0.57 12.73 23.55
N GLY A 48 0.42 11.40 23.78
CA GLY A 48 -0.24 10.85 24.95
C GLY A 48 -1.77 10.95 24.96
N ARG A 49 -2.39 11.54 23.94
CA ARG A 49 -3.84 11.78 23.80
C ARG A 49 -4.45 10.97 22.68
N TYR A 50 -5.75 10.68 22.75
CA TYR A 50 -6.50 10.06 21.62
C TYR A 50 -6.83 11.07 20.53
N ILE A 51 -7.03 12.36 20.89
CA ILE A 51 -7.18 13.48 19.96
C ILE A 51 -5.93 14.32 20.12
N PRO A 52 -5.17 14.58 19.06
CA PRO A 52 -3.90 15.28 19.13
C PRO A 52 -4.10 16.76 19.54
N PRO A 53 -3.08 17.38 20.13
CA PRO A 53 -3.10 18.79 20.46
C PRO A 53 -3.12 19.66 19.20
N THR A 54 -3.64 20.87 19.32
CA THR A 54 -3.66 21.89 18.24
C THR A 54 -2.61 22.97 18.45
N SER A 55 -2.04 23.07 19.68
CA SER A 55 -1.04 24.07 20.04
C SER A 55 0.10 23.43 20.84
N SER A 56 1.30 23.95 20.68
CA SER A 56 2.46 23.58 21.52
C SER A 56 2.26 23.91 23.00
N ALA A 57 1.39 24.88 23.32
CA ALA A 57 1.01 25.22 24.69
C ALA A 57 0.28 24.09 25.44
N ASP A 58 -0.35 23.17 24.70
CA ASP A 58 -1.04 22.00 25.25
C ASP A 58 -0.09 20.87 25.66
N LEU A 59 1.22 21.00 25.38
CA LEU A 59 2.23 19.96 25.61
C LEU A 59 3.03 20.24 26.88
N PRO A 60 3.47 19.19 27.61
CA PRO A 60 4.42 19.34 28.71
C PRO A 60 5.74 19.98 28.21
N LYS A 61 6.41 20.76 29.06
CA LYS A 61 7.68 21.41 28.68
C LYS A 61 8.78 20.43 28.29
N ASP A 62 8.75 19.23 28.84
CA ASP A 62 9.71 18.13 28.60
C ASP A 62 9.29 17.14 27.51
N TYR A 63 8.24 17.45 26.73
CA TYR A 63 7.67 16.51 25.76
C TYR A 63 8.71 15.98 24.77
N LYS A 64 9.67 16.80 24.33
CA LYS A 64 10.72 16.44 23.38
C LYS A 64 11.55 15.26 23.90
N GLN A 65 12.11 15.39 25.12
CA GLN A 65 12.93 14.34 25.74
C GLN A 65 12.13 13.09 26.03
N LYS A 66 10.94 13.24 26.59
CA LYS A 66 10.03 12.12 26.89
C LYS A 66 9.76 11.22 25.67
N TYR A 67 9.53 11.82 24.49
CA TYR A 67 9.25 11.04 23.29
C TYR A 67 10.50 10.46 22.64
N VAL A 68 11.67 11.09 22.79
CA VAL A 68 12.96 10.47 22.43
C VAL A 68 13.18 9.19 23.26
N ASP A 69 12.99 9.25 24.57
CA ASP A 69 13.16 8.10 25.47
C ASP A 69 12.19 6.96 25.14
N LEU A 70 10.93 7.28 24.82
CA LEU A 70 9.94 6.28 24.40
C LEU A 70 10.32 5.60 23.06
N ARG A 71 10.84 6.37 22.09
CA ARG A 71 11.34 5.81 20.81
C ARG A 71 12.54 4.90 21.04
N LEU A 72 13.51 5.32 21.83
CA LEU A 72 14.68 4.53 22.18
C LEU A 72 14.30 3.19 22.83
N ALA A 73 13.43 3.22 23.84
CA ALA A 73 12.98 2.00 24.52
C ALA A 73 12.26 1.04 23.54
N LYS A 74 11.47 1.56 22.61
CA LYS A 74 10.77 0.75 21.61
C LYS A 74 11.72 0.16 20.59
N ASN A 75 12.68 0.94 20.10
CA ASN A 75 13.67 0.49 19.13
C ASN A 75 14.61 -0.56 19.73
N GLN A 76 15.00 -0.45 21.00
CA GLN A 76 15.75 -1.48 21.70
C GLN A 76 15.00 -2.81 21.77
N ARG A 77 13.68 -2.77 22.05
CA ARG A 77 12.83 -3.98 22.05
C ARG A 77 12.74 -4.59 20.65
N PHE A 78 12.57 -3.75 19.63
CA PHE A 78 12.50 -4.21 18.25
C PHE A 78 13.84 -4.81 17.78
N ALA A 79 14.96 -4.14 18.06
CA ALA A 79 16.29 -4.66 17.76
C ALA A 79 16.55 -6.01 18.47
N LYS A 80 16.13 -6.16 19.73
CA LYS A 80 16.21 -7.44 20.44
C LYS A 80 15.38 -8.54 19.74
N THR A 81 14.21 -8.18 19.22
CA THR A 81 13.38 -9.12 18.44
C THR A 81 14.10 -9.55 17.16
N LEU A 82 14.74 -8.63 16.44
CA LEU A 82 15.53 -8.94 15.24
C LEU A 82 16.70 -9.88 15.56
N ASP A 83 17.40 -9.70 16.69
CA ASP A 83 18.46 -10.60 17.11
C ASP A 83 17.95 -12.03 17.34
N VAL A 84 16.78 -12.19 17.97
CA VAL A 84 16.17 -13.51 18.20
C VAL A 84 15.86 -14.23 16.89
N PHE A 85 15.49 -13.48 15.84
CA PHE A 85 15.24 -14.02 14.51
C PHE A 85 16.50 -14.14 13.63
N GLY A 86 17.70 -13.84 14.16
CA GLY A 86 18.97 -13.97 13.44
C GLY A 86 19.34 -12.77 12.54
N TYR A 87 18.62 -11.64 12.64
CA TYR A 87 18.88 -10.42 11.88
C TYR A 87 19.74 -9.41 12.67
N SER A 88 20.88 -9.88 13.21
CA SER A 88 21.73 -9.06 14.10
C SER A 88 22.31 -7.82 13.45
N ASP A 89 22.62 -7.86 12.15
CA ASP A 89 23.10 -6.68 11.41
C ASP A 89 22.04 -5.57 11.33
N LEU A 90 20.78 -5.93 11.11
CA LEU A 90 19.68 -4.98 11.12
C LEU A 90 19.43 -4.44 12.54
N ALA A 91 19.53 -5.29 13.56
CA ALA A 91 19.41 -4.90 14.96
C ALA A 91 20.50 -3.90 15.35
N LYS A 92 21.75 -4.14 14.91
CA LYS A 92 22.88 -3.23 15.13
C LYS A 92 22.62 -1.86 14.49
N ARG A 93 22.21 -1.81 13.23
CA ARG A 93 21.87 -0.55 12.53
C ARG A 93 20.82 0.28 13.29
N ILE A 94 19.77 -0.36 13.82
CA ILE A 94 18.74 0.32 14.60
C ILE A 94 19.28 0.88 15.92
N ARG A 95 20.20 0.18 16.58
CA ARG A 95 20.82 0.65 17.83
C ARG A 95 21.79 1.80 17.62
N GLU A 96 22.49 1.82 16.48
CA GLU A 96 23.50 2.84 16.13
C GLU A 96 22.89 4.08 15.45
N ASP A 97 21.61 4.05 15.11
CA ASP A 97 20.92 5.17 14.45
C ASP A 97 20.74 6.35 15.41
N LYS A 98 21.62 7.35 15.23
CA LYS A 98 21.60 8.58 16.03
C LYS A 98 20.45 9.53 15.66
N SER A 99 19.79 9.34 14.50
CA SER A 99 18.67 10.18 14.08
C SER A 99 17.48 10.09 15.05
N ILE A 100 17.36 8.96 15.74
CA ILE A 100 16.35 8.71 16.78
C ILE A 100 16.48 9.66 17.98
N LEU A 101 17.70 10.14 18.25
CA LEU A 101 17.99 11.05 19.37
C LEU A 101 17.58 12.49 19.08
N LEU A 102 17.34 12.83 17.82
CA LEU A 102 16.91 14.17 17.46
C LEU A 102 15.47 14.39 17.89
N PRO A 103 15.19 15.38 18.74
CA PRO A 103 13.84 15.67 19.17
C PRO A 103 13.04 16.31 18.03
N GLU A 104 11.82 15.83 17.82
CA GLU A 104 10.90 16.43 16.86
C GLU A 104 10.19 17.64 17.45
N GLU A 105 10.12 18.71 16.66
CA GLU A 105 9.34 19.90 17.02
C GLU A 105 7.87 19.68 16.72
N PHE A 106 7.00 20.14 17.63
CA PHE A 106 5.58 20.06 17.41
C PHE A 106 5.15 20.94 16.22
N ASN A 107 4.42 20.31 15.30
CA ASN A 107 3.78 20.98 14.18
C ASN A 107 2.35 20.44 14.03
N ALA A 108 1.35 21.31 14.30
CA ALA A 108 -0.05 20.90 14.30
C ALA A 108 -0.50 20.31 12.95
N GLU A 109 -0.11 20.89 11.82
CA GLU A 109 -0.48 20.40 10.48
C GLU A 109 0.05 18.99 10.22
N LYS A 110 1.33 18.75 10.50
CA LYS A 110 1.94 17.41 10.38
C LYS A 110 1.29 16.41 11.32
N THR A 111 1.02 16.82 12.56
CA THR A 111 0.38 16.00 13.58
C THR A 111 -1.00 15.54 13.13
N TRP A 112 -1.83 16.45 12.67
CA TRP A 112 -3.18 16.14 12.20
C TRP A 112 -3.19 15.34 10.92
N THR A 113 -2.27 15.58 9.99
CA THR A 113 -2.12 14.80 8.77
C THR A 113 -1.81 13.33 9.09
N GLU A 114 -0.88 13.07 9.99
CA GLU A 114 -0.57 11.70 10.42
C GLU A 114 -1.72 11.08 11.21
N TYR A 115 -2.37 11.83 12.10
CA TYR A 115 -3.50 11.34 12.88
C TYR A 115 -4.68 10.93 12.00
N ILE A 116 -5.04 11.71 10.98
CA ILE A 116 -6.09 11.36 10.02
C ILE A 116 -5.75 10.05 9.30
N ASN A 117 -4.51 9.85 8.88
CA ASN A 117 -4.08 8.59 8.30
C ASN A 117 -4.28 7.41 9.27
N ARG A 118 -3.91 7.56 10.56
CA ARG A 118 -4.14 6.54 11.59
C ARG A 118 -5.64 6.27 11.81
N LEU A 119 -6.48 7.30 11.76
CA LEU A 119 -7.93 7.17 11.89
C LEU A 119 -8.54 6.36 10.72
N ILE A 120 -8.12 6.66 9.47
CA ILE A 120 -8.52 5.87 8.30
C ILE A 120 -8.03 4.43 8.44
N GLY A 121 -6.83 4.22 8.97
CA GLY A 121 -6.30 2.89 9.31
C GLY A 121 -7.16 2.14 10.32
N ALA A 122 -7.61 2.79 11.39
CA ALA A 122 -8.51 2.22 12.39
C ALA A 122 -9.87 1.84 11.78
N ILE A 123 -10.45 2.72 10.96
CA ILE A 123 -11.69 2.45 10.21
C ILE A 123 -11.49 1.24 9.29
N SER A 124 -10.38 1.16 8.56
CA SER A 124 -10.09 -0.01 7.69
C SER A 124 -10.00 -1.31 8.49
N GLY A 125 -9.43 -1.28 9.68
CA GLY A 125 -9.36 -2.42 10.61
C GLY A 125 -10.75 -2.90 11.04
N ILE A 126 -11.67 -1.97 11.35
CA ILE A 126 -13.07 -2.30 11.69
C ILE A 126 -13.76 -2.98 10.49
N PHE A 127 -13.62 -2.44 9.28
CA PHE A 127 -14.22 -3.03 8.09
C PHE A 127 -13.60 -4.39 7.73
N LEU A 128 -12.30 -4.60 7.94
CA LEU A 128 -11.65 -5.90 7.80
C LEU A 128 -12.19 -6.91 8.82
N PHE A 129 -12.39 -6.50 10.08
CA PHE A 129 -13.03 -7.32 11.09
C PHE A 129 -14.46 -7.73 10.67
N LEU A 130 -15.28 -6.78 10.24
CA LEU A 130 -16.63 -7.06 9.75
C LEU A 130 -16.61 -8.00 8.53
N SER A 131 -15.65 -7.80 7.61
CA SER A 131 -15.45 -8.70 6.48
C SER A 131 -15.12 -10.13 6.95
N ALA A 132 -14.24 -10.28 7.95
CA ALA A 132 -13.92 -11.58 8.53
C ALA A 132 -15.14 -12.23 9.20
N VAL A 133 -15.94 -11.48 9.96
CA VAL A 133 -17.17 -11.98 10.60
C VAL A 133 -18.17 -12.46 9.54
N TYR A 134 -18.47 -11.65 8.53
CA TYR A 134 -19.42 -12.06 7.48
C TYR A 134 -18.87 -13.17 6.58
N ALA A 135 -17.56 -13.37 6.49
CA ALA A 135 -16.95 -14.45 5.73
C ALA A 135 -17.34 -15.85 6.26
N PHE A 136 -17.69 -15.97 7.55
CA PHE A 136 -18.18 -17.24 8.12
C PHE A 136 -19.48 -17.73 7.48
N SER A 137 -20.27 -16.85 6.83
CA SER A 137 -21.44 -17.26 6.04
C SER A 137 -21.10 -18.16 4.84
N TYR A 138 -19.83 -18.20 4.46
CA TYR A 138 -19.30 -19.07 3.41
C TYR A 138 -18.69 -20.37 3.95
N TRP A 139 -18.72 -20.64 5.26
CA TRP A 139 -18.03 -21.79 5.86
C TRP A 139 -18.42 -23.13 5.21
N SER A 140 -19.71 -23.35 4.97
CA SER A 140 -20.23 -24.57 4.32
C SER A 140 -19.95 -24.62 2.81
N SER A 141 -19.84 -23.47 2.14
CA SER A 141 -19.71 -23.40 0.68
C SER A 141 -18.27 -23.16 0.20
N SER A 142 -17.44 -22.50 0.98
CA SER A 142 -16.01 -22.29 0.70
C SER A 142 -15.26 -21.86 1.96
N LYS A 143 -14.72 -22.79 2.72
CA LYS A 143 -13.89 -22.52 3.91
C LYS A 143 -12.72 -21.57 3.61
N ARG A 144 -12.16 -21.59 2.38
CA ARG A 144 -11.08 -20.70 1.98
C ARG A 144 -11.43 -19.22 2.12
N ILE A 145 -12.70 -18.81 1.86
CA ILE A 145 -13.12 -17.42 2.03
C ILE A 145 -13.03 -17.02 3.51
N ALA A 146 -13.57 -17.85 4.41
CA ALA A 146 -13.56 -17.57 5.84
C ALA A 146 -12.14 -17.54 6.41
N LEU A 147 -11.33 -18.57 6.10
CA LEU A 147 -9.96 -18.69 6.62
C LEU A 147 -9.06 -17.55 6.12
N LEU A 148 -9.13 -17.20 4.83
CA LEU A 148 -8.32 -16.09 4.29
C LEU A 148 -8.79 -14.73 4.80
N SER A 149 -10.09 -14.53 5.02
CA SER A 149 -10.59 -13.28 5.61
C SER A 149 -10.15 -13.14 7.07
N LEU A 150 -10.16 -14.23 7.84
CA LEU A 150 -9.64 -14.23 9.21
C LEU A 150 -8.12 -13.99 9.23
N PHE A 151 -7.37 -14.69 8.38
CA PHE A 151 -5.93 -14.47 8.23
C PHE A 151 -5.61 -13.02 7.87
N ASN A 152 -6.37 -12.44 6.95
CA ASN A 152 -6.18 -11.04 6.54
C ASN A 152 -6.44 -10.06 7.68
N PHE A 153 -7.42 -10.34 8.54
CA PHE A 153 -7.65 -9.54 9.75
C PHE A 153 -6.48 -9.63 10.74
N VAL A 154 -5.89 -10.81 10.95
CA VAL A 154 -4.67 -10.96 11.76
C VAL A 154 -3.49 -10.21 11.13
N LEU A 155 -3.36 -10.32 9.79
CA LEU A 155 -2.29 -9.66 9.05
C LEU A 155 -2.38 -8.13 9.14
N VAL A 156 -3.59 -7.54 9.17
CA VAL A 156 -3.73 -6.09 9.38
C VAL A 156 -3.36 -5.66 10.80
N GLY A 157 -3.56 -6.52 11.81
CA GLY A 157 -3.04 -6.29 13.15
C GLY A 157 -1.50 -6.21 13.17
N PHE A 158 -0.85 -7.14 12.47
CA PHE A 158 0.61 -7.09 12.26
C PHE A 158 1.05 -5.85 11.46
N GLN A 159 0.31 -5.47 10.43
CA GLN A 159 0.54 -4.25 9.64
C GLN A 159 0.48 -2.99 10.52
N ALA A 160 -0.48 -2.90 11.44
CA ALA A 160 -0.61 -1.77 12.37
C ALA A 160 0.57 -1.72 13.35
N TRP A 161 1.00 -2.88 13.87
CA TRP A 161 2.21 -2.99 14.69
C TRP A 161 3.45 -2.55 13.90
N LEU A 162 3.64 -3.05 12.66
CA LEU A 162 4.77 -2.67 11.81
C LEU A 162 4.74 -1.16 11.50
N GLY A 163 3.57 -0.56 11.26
CA GLY A 163 3.41 0.88 11.11
C GLY A 163 3.87 1.67 12.34
N SER A 164 3.65 1.11 13.55
CA SER A 164 4.17 1.70 14.77
C SER A 164 5.71 1.62 14.88
N ILE A 165 6.33 0.60 14.27
CA ILE A 165 7.80 0.48 14.17
C ILE A 165 8.34 1.48 13.14
N VAL A 166 7.68 1.66 11.98
CA VAL A 166 8.04 2.69 10.98
C VAL A 166 8.22 4.05 11.66
N VAL A 167 7.27 4.47 12.51
CA VAL A 167 7.38 5.75 13.24
C VAL A 167 8.52 5.72 14.27
N SER A 168 8.65 4.66 15.06
CA SER A 168 9.68 4.60 16.12
C SER A 168 11.11 4.55 15.58
N THR A 169 11.30 4.03 14.38
CA THR A 169 12.59 3.93 13.70
C THR A 169 12.91 5.13 12.81
N ASN A 170 12.20 6.23 12.96
CA ASN A 170 12.37 7.42 12.13
C ASN A 170 12.29 7.14 10.63
N LEU A 171 11.28 6.33 10.23
CA LEU A 171 10.97 6.01 8.82
C LEU A 171 12.10 5.24 8.10
N VAL A 172 12.81 4.36 8.80
CA VAL A 172 13.85 3.52 8.18
C VAL A 172 13.31 2.84 6.92
N ALA A 173 13.98 3.04 5.83
CA ALA A 173 13.48 2.79 4.48
C ALA A 173 13.07 1.35 4.21
N TRP A 174 13.87 0.34 4.58
CA TRP A 174 13.52 -1.07 4.37
C TRP A 174 12.25 -1.47 5.15
N ILE A 175 12.00 -0.88 6.35
CA ILE A 175 10.79 -1.13 7.14
C ILE A 175 9.57 -0.54 6.42
N VAL A 176 9.72 0.65 5.82
CA VAL A 176 8.67 1.28 5.00
C VAL A 176 8.37 0.42 3.78
N THR A 177 9.39 -0.13 3.11
CA THR A 177 9.22 -1.03 1.96
C THR A 177 8.45 -2.29 2.34
N VAL A 178 8.84 -2.96 3.44
CA VAL A 178 8.12 -4.15 3.94
C VAL A 178 6.68 -3.81 4.30
N HIS A 179 6.44 -2.68 4.98
CA HIS A 179 5.11 -2.21 5.32
C HIS A 179 4.24 -1.99 4.06
N MET A 180 4.80 -1.41 3.01
CA MET A 180 4.08 -1.18 1.76
C MET A 180 3.77 -2.47 1.01
N LEU A 181 4.74 -3.40 0.89
CA LEU A 181 4.52 -4.69 0.23
C LEU A 181 3.49 -5.54 1.00
N LEU A 182 3.49 -5.47 2.33
CA LEU A 182 2.49 -6.13 3.16
C LEU A 182 1.10 -5.53 2.95
N ALA A 183 0.98 -4.20 2.78
CA ALA A 183 -0.29 -3.56 2.44
C ALA A 183 -0.85 -4.07 1.09
N LEU A 184 0.02 -4.26 0.08
CA LEU A 184 -0.39 -4.87 -1.20
C LEU A 184 -0.83 -6.33 -1.03
N ALA A 185 -0.17 -7.11 -0.16
CA ALA A 185 -0.58 -8.49 0.14
C ALA A 185 -1.96 -8.54 0.82
N ILE A 186 -2.22 -7.66 1.79
CA ILE A 186 -3.54 -7.49 2.43
C ILE A 186 -4.62 -7.16 1.38
N LEU A 187 -4.33 -6.22 0.49
CA LEU A 187 -5.21 -5.83 -0.59
C LEU A 187 -5.49 -7.01 -1.56
N ALA A 188 -4.45 -7.76 -1.93
CA ALA A 188 -4.57 -8.93 -2.81
C ALA A 188 -5.47 -10.02 -2.20
N ILE A 189 -5.29 -10.34 -0.91
CA ILE A 189 -6.13 -11.32 -0.21
C ILE A 189 -7.59 -10.86 -0.19
N LEU A 190 -7.82 -9.57 0.05
CA LEU A 190 -9.17 -9.00 0.07
C LEU A 190 -9.83 -9.05 -1.31
N ILE A 191 -9.10 -8.66 -2.37
CA ILE A 191 -9.56 -8.77 -3.77
C ILE A 191 -9.85 -10.23 -4.12
N TYR A 192 -8.99 -11.17 -3.73
CA TYR A 192 -9.17 -12.59 -3.98
C TYR A 192 -10.43 -13.14 -3.30
N THR A 193 -10.63 -12.83 -2.01
CA THR A 193 -11.80 -13.32 -1.25
C THR A 193 -13.11 -12.72 -1.77
N TYR A 194 -13.10 -11.44 -2.15
CA TYR A 194 -14.20 -10.77 -2.83
C TYR A 194 -14.54 -11.45 -4.17
N HIS A 195 -13.54 -11.61 -5.04
CA HIS A 195 -13.71 -12.26 -6.33
C HIS A 195 -14.24 -13.67 -6.17
N ARG A 196 -13.64 -14.48 -5.29
CA ARG A 196 -14.07 -15.85 -5.04
C ARG A 196 -15.53 -15.94 -4.57
N ALA A 197 -15.95 -14.99 -3.73
CA ALA A 197 -17.36 -14.91 -3.28
C ALA A 197 -18.32 -14.56 -4.42
N LYS A 198 -17.88 -13.74 -5.38
CA LYS A 198 -18.67 -13.36 -6.57
C LYS A 198 -18.83 -14.49 -7.59
N VAL A 199 -17.77 -15.30 -7.76
CA VAL A 199 -17.73 -16.34 -8.79
C VAL A 199 -18.01 -17.75 -8.26
N LEU A 200 -18.48 -17.86 -7.03
CA LEU A 200 -18.80 -19.15 -6.43
C LEU A 200 -19.95 -19.80 -7.23
N GLY A 201 -19.67 -20.99 -7.80
CA GLY A 201 -20.61 -21.67 -8.70
C GLY A 201 -20.43 -21.38 -10.21
N ASN A 202 -19.70 -20.31 -10.60
CA ASN A 202 -19.44 -20.05 -12.02
C ASN A 202 -18.49 -21.10 -12.63
N SER A 203 -18.58 -21.33 -13.94
CA SER A 203 -17.63 -22.16 -14.67
C SER A 203 -16.28 -21.46 -14.85
N LYS A 204 -15.24 -22.25 -15.07
CA LYS A 204 -13.94 -21.73 -15.49
C LYS A 204 -14.04 -21.21 -16.92
N LEU A 205 -13.30 -20.16 -17.22
CA LEU A 205 -13.12 -19.68 -18.58
C LEU A 205 -11.93 -20.41 -19.22
N ASN A 206 -12.10 -20.85 -20.44
CA ASN A 206 -10.98 -21.37 -21.23
C ASN A 206 -10.29 -20.19 -21.93
N THR A 207 -9.46 -19.49 -21.18
CA THR A 207 -8.65 -18.38 -21.70
C THR A 207 -7.38 -18.95 -22.35
N GLY A 208 -7.00 -18.39 -23.50
CA GLY A 208 -5.75 -18.78 -24.15
C GLY A 208 -4.53 -18.58 -23.20
N MET A 209 -3.65 -19.58 -23.15
CA MET A 209 -2.48 -19.61 -22.28
C MET A 209 -1.64 -18.33 -22.38
N LEU A 210 -1.48 -17.78 -23.59
CA LEU A 210 -0.70 -16.56 -23.84
C LEU A 210 -1.26 -15.35 -23.05
N VAL A 211 -2.58 -15.14 -23.06
CA VAL A 211 -3.20 -14.03 -22.32
C VAL A 211 -2.93 -14.15 -20.82
N TYR A 212 -3.04 -15.37 -20.30
CA TYR A 212 -2.76 -15.65 -18.87
C TYR A 212 -1.31 -15.38 -18.51
N ILE A 213 -0.36 -15.87 -19.33
CA ILE A 213 1.08 -15.67 -19.10
C ILE A 213 1.45 -14.18 -19.15
N ILE A 214 1.01 -13.45 -20.18
CA ILE A 214 1.31 -12.01 -20.30
C ILE A 214 0.71 -11.22 -19.14
N THR A 215 -0.51 -11.58 -18.69
CA THR A 215 -1.11 -10.94 -17.50
C THR A 215 -0.28 -11.20 -16.23
N LEU A 216 0.20 -12.42 -16.05
CA LEU A 216 1.04 -12.78 -14.91
C LEU A 216 2.39 -12.04 -14.96
N LEU A 217 3.02 -11.99 -16.14
CA LEU A 217 4.27 -11.25 -16.33
C LEU A 217 4.10 -9.75 -16.07
N ALA A 218 3.00 -9.14 -16.56
CA ALA A 218 2.68 -7.74 -16.32
C ALA A 218 2.47 -7.46 -14.81
N LEU A 219 1.77 -8.36 -14.09
CA LEU A 219 1.58 -8.25 -12.66
C LEU A 219 2.91 -8.35 -11.88
N ILE A 220 3.74 -9.33 -12.22
CA ILE A 220 5.07 -9.51 -11.60
C ILE A 220 5.95 -8.28 -11.87
N ALA A 221 6.01 -7.80 -13.12
CA ALA A 221 6.76 -6.60 -13.48
C ALA A 221 6.25 -5.36 -12.70
N SER A 222 4.94 -5.23 -12.49
CA SER A 222 4.37 -4.15 -11.67
C SER A 222 4.78 -4.24 -10.19
N ILE A 223 4.91 -5.45 -9.63
CA ILE A 223 5.40 -5.64 -8.25
C ILE A 223 6.86 -5.20 -8.14
N PHE A 224 7.73 -5.61 -9.09
CA PHE A 224 9.12 -5.16 -9.14
C PHE A 224 9.23 -3.65 -9.34
N GLN A 225 8.40 -3.07 -10.21
CA GLN A 225 8.34 -1.63 -10.43
C GLN A 225 8.02 -0.87 -9.14
N ILE A 226 7.08 -1.38 -8.33
CA ILE A 226 6.75 -0.83 -7.02
C ILE A 226 7.95 -0.94 -6.07
N ALA A 227 8.63 -2.10 -6.02
CA ALA A 227 9.79 -2.30 -5.16
C ALA A 227 10.95 -1.33 -5.53
N PHE A 228 11.29 -1.21 -6.82
CA PHE A 228 12.27 -0.21 -7.28
C PHE A 228 11.85 1.23 -6.96
N GLY A 229 10.54 1.55 -7.04
CA GLY A 229 10.04 2.86 -6.66
C GLY A 229 10.25 3.18 -5.18
N THR A 230 10.18 2.19 -4.28
CA THR A 230 10.50 2.39 -2.87
C THR A 230 11.98 2.64 -2.64
N GLU A 231 12.82 1.93 -3.36
CA GLU A 231 14.27 2.09 -3.28
C GLU A 231 14.72 3.45 -3.85
N VAL A 232 14.15 3.90 -4.98
CA VAL A 232 14.35 5.28 -5.48
C VAL A 232 13.97 6.30 -4.42
N ARG A 233 12.86 6.11 -3.72
CA ARG A 233 12.44 7.02 -2.64
C ARG A 233 13.41 6.99 -1.46
N GLU A 234 13.96 5.82 -1.10
CA GLU A 234 14.99 5.68 -0.08
C GLU A 234 16.23 6.51 -0.43
N GLN A 235 16.72 6.39 -1.66
CA GLN A 235 17.87 7.15 -2.13
C GLN A 235 17.59 8.66 -2.15
N ILE A 236 16.38 9.09 -2.53
CA ILE A 236 15.96 10.48 -2.47
C ILE A 236 16.03 11.01 -1.02
N ASP A 237 15.59 10.24 -0.03
CA ASP A 237 15.65 10.64 1.37
C ASP A 237 17.10 10.75 1.87
N ALA A 238 17.98 9.83 1.45
CA ALA A 238 19.42 9.89 1.74
C ALA A 238 20.08 11.12 1.12
N VAL A 239 19.77 11.41 -0.15
CA VAL A 239 20.25 12.61 -0.87
C VAL A 239 19.73 13.89 -0.20
N ALA A 240 18.44 13.92 0.17
CA ALA A 240 17.85 15.06 0.87
C ALA A 240 18.54 15.35 2.22
N THR A 241 18.88 14.27 2.95
CA THR A 241 19.63 14.39 4.22
C THR A 241 21.05 14.89 3.97
N HIS A 242 21.74 14.38 2.96
CA HIS A 242 23.08 14.83 2.58
C HIS A 242 23.12 16.34 2.26
N PHE A 243 22.13 16.83 1.52
CA PHE A 243 21.97 18.25 1.20
C PHE A 243 21.25 19.09 2.28
N GLN A 244 21.00 18.53 3.45
CA GLN A 244 20.29 19.21 4.56
C GLN A 244 18.95 19.83 4.13
N GLY A 245 18.24 19.18 3.21
CA GLY A 245 16.98 19.66 2.64
C GLY A 245 17.10 20.72 1.55
N GLY A 246 18.32 21.23 1.29
CA GLY A 246 18.60 22.19 0.21
C GLY A 246 18.77 21.52 -1.17
N TYR A 247 19.02 22.33 -2.19
CA TYR A 247 19.34 21.91 -3.57
C TYR A 247 18.36 20.88 -4.16
N ARG A 248 17.08 21.03 -3.91
CA ARG A 248 16.04 20.05 -4.24
C ARG A 248 15.99 19.67 -5.73
N ASN A 249 16.37 20.60 -6.62
CA ASN A 249 16.43 20.33 -8.07
C ASN A 249 17.51 19.30 -8.45
N ASN A 250 18.51 19.08 -7.59
CA ASN A 250 19.60 18.15 -7.84
C ASN A 250 19.34 16.74 -7.26
N TRP A 251 18.25 16.57 -6.49
CA TRP A 251 18.03 15.30 -5.81
C TRP A 251 17.90 14.14 -6.79
N ILE A 252 17.10 14.29 -7.84
CA ILE A 252 16.87 13.20 -8.83
C ILE A 252 18.16 12.82 -9.56
N SER A 253 18.98 13.79 -9.96
CA SER A 253 20.28 13.53 -10.63
C SER A 253 21.30 12.85 -9.71
N SER A 254 21.13 12.95 -8.40
CA SER A 254 22.01 12.37 -7.39
C SER A 254 21.59 10.99 -6.88
N VAL A 255 20.42 10.46 -7.32
CA VAL A 255 19.89 9.14 -6.88
C VAL A 255 20.72 7.97 -7.41
N GLY A 256 21.40 8.13 -8.56
CA GLY A 256 22.22 7.07 -9.15
C GLY A 256 21.44 6.06 -10.00
N GLU A 257 22.01 4.86 -10.16
CA GLU A 257 21.54 3.84 -11.12
C GLU A 257 20.14 3.29 -10.83
N ILE A 258 19.73 3.25 -9.57
CA ILE A 258 18.41 2.75 -9.20
C ILE A 258 17.26 3.54 -9.86
N PHE A 259 17.45 4.85 -10.08
CA PHE A 259 16.49 5.66 -10.82
C PHE A 259 16.40 5.22 -12.29
N THR A 260 17.54 4.87 -12.91
CA THR A 260 17.57 4.33 -14.28
C THR A 260 16.87 2.98 -14.35
N HIS A 261 17.14 2.08 -13.42
CA HIS A 261 16.47 0.78 -13.36
C HIS A 261 14.95 0.91 -13.18
N HIS A 262 14.51 1.83 -12.30
CA HIS A 262 13.09 2.12 -12.13
C HIS A 262 12.45 2.62 -13.41
N ARG A 263 13.12 3.50 -14.15
CA ARG A 263 12.64 4.02 -15.43
C ARG A 263 12.59 2.97 -16.53
N ASP A 264 13.61 2.14 -16.63
CA ASP A 264 13.70 1.06 -17.63
C ASP A 264 12.63 -0.01 -17.37
N MET A 265 12.41 -0.36 -16.10
CA MET A 265 11.33 -1.27 -15.71
C MET A 265 9.94 -0.67 -16.04
N ALA A 266 9.76 0.66 -15.94
CA ALA A 266 8.51 1.32 -16.34
C ALA A 266 8.21 1.14 -17.84
N VAL A 267 9.24 1.16 -18.69
CA VAL A 267 9.10 0.84 -20.12
C VAL A 267 8.66 -0.61 -20.32
N LEU A 268 9.27 -1.56 -19.61
CA LEU A 268 8.86 -2.96 -19.66
C LEU A 268 7.39 -3.15 -19.23
N VAL A 269 6.98 -2.52 -18.11
CA VAL A 269 5.58 -2.55 -17.65
C VAL A 269 4.64 -1.99 -18.71
N LEU A 270 4.99 -0.87 -19.35
CA LEU A 270 4.19 -0.28 -20.42
C LEU A 270 4.05 -1.22 -21.61
N VAL A 271 5.16 -1.79 -22.11
CA VAL A 271 5.17 -2.72 -23.25
C VAL A 271 4.31 -3.96 -22.96
N LEU A 272 4.48 -4.59 -21.81
CA LEU A 272 3.68 -5.75 -21.42
C LEU A 272 2.18 -5.43 -21.35
N ASN A 273 1.81 -4.25 -20.84
CA ASN A 273 0.41 -3.84 -20.76
C ASN A 273 -0.17 -3.42 -22.13
N LEU A 274 0.61 -2.88 -23.05
CA LEU A 274 0.20 -2.65 -24.45
C LEU A 274 -0.08 -3.98 -25.16
N MET A 275 0.81 -4.95 -25.02
CA MET A 275 0.61 -6.31 -25.55
C MET A 275 -0.64 -6.94 -24.95
N LEU A 276 -0.81 -6.84 -23.64
CA LEU A 276 -1.98 -7.36 -22.94
C LEU A 276 -3.27 -6.68 -23.39
N TYR A 277 -3.26 -5.35 -23.58
CA TYR A 277 -4.40 -4.59 -24.09
C TYR A 277 -4.84 -5.08 -25.47
N ALA A 278 -3.88 -5.29 -26.40
CA ALA A 278 -4.15 -5.81 -27.72
C ALA A 278 -4.73 -7.24 -27.67
N LEU A 279 -4.17 -8.11 -26.83
CA LEU A 279 -4.64 -9.48 -26.64
C LEU A 279 -6.04 -9.53 -26.03
N ILE A 280 -6.33 -8.74 -25.00
CA ILE A 280 -7.67 -8.66 -24.38
C ILE A 280 -8.68 -8.15 -25.40
N ARG A 281 -8.35 -7.11 -26.16
CA ARG A 281 -9.24 -6.55 -27.19
C ARG A 281 -9.56 -7.55 -28.30
N LYS A 282 -8.60 -8.42 -28.65
CA LYS A 282 -8.78 -9.46 -29.67
C LYS A 282 -9.66 -10.62 -29.18
N ASN A 283 -9.52 -11.00 -27.89
CA ASN A 283 -10.12 -12.22 -27.36
C ASN A 283 -11.44 -12.00 -26.60
N PHE A 284 -11.76 -10.74 -26.21
CA PHE A 284 -12.93 -10.44 -25.38
C PHE A 284 -13.77 -9.30 -25.98
N GLY A 285 -15.07 -9.39 -25.78
CA GLY A 285 -16.00 -8.36 -26.24
C GLY A 285 -15.74 -6.99 -25.59
N ARG A 286 -16.06 -5.91 -26.31
CA ARG A 286 -15.81 -4.52 -25.92
C ARG A 286 -16.37 -4.11 -24.54
N HIS A 287 -17.50 -4.71 -24.15
CA HIS A 287 -18.16 -4.45 -22.86
C HIS A 287 -17.86 -5.52 -21.80
N SER A 288 -16.93 -6.45 -22.06
CA SER A 288 -16.55 -7.46 -21.09
C SER A 288 -15.83 -6.82 -19.89
N VAL A 289 -15.93 -7.49 -18.72
CA VAL A 289 -15.18 -7.09 -17.51
C VAL A 289 -13.68 -7.05 -17.79
N HIS A 290 -13.16 -7.96 -18.61
CA HIS A 290 -11.75 -8.02 -18.99
C HIS A 290 -11.31 -6.75 -19.74
N GLN A 291 -12.09 -6.29 -20.73
CA GLN A 291 -11.80 -5.08 -21.48
C GLN A 291 -11.93 -3.83 -20.61
N GLN A 292 -12.94 -3.77 -19.73
CA GLN A 292 -13.11 -2.64 -18.80
C GLN A 292 -11.93 -2.52 -17.82
N LEU A 293 -11.51 -3.66 -17.22
CA LEU A 293 -10.35 -3.69 -16.33
C LEU A 293 -9.07 -3.30 -17.06
N MET A 294 -8.87 -3.79 -18.29
CA MET A 294 -7.67 -3.45 -19.05
C MET A 294 -7.66 -1.98 -19.47
N SER A 295 -8.80 -1.42 -19.88
CA SER A 295 -8.92 0.01 -20.19
C SER A 295 -8.66 0.89 -18.96
N PHE A 296 -9.17 0.48 -17.79
CA PHE A 296 -8.87 1.15 -16.52
C PHE A 296 -7.38 1.07 -16.18
N THR A 297 -6.77 -0.13 -16.26
CA THR A 297 -5.33 -0.31 -16.02
C THR A 297 -4.49 0.58 -16.94
N PHE A 298 -4.84 0.63 -18.23
CA PHE A 298 -4.14 1.47 -19.19
C PHE A 298 -4.23 2.96 -18.85
N LEU A 299 -5.43 3.45 -18.49
CA LEU A 299 -5.60 4.82 -18.02
C LEU A 299 -4.74 5.12 -16.80
N MET A 300 -4.71 4.20 -15.81
CA MET A 300 -3.87 4.38 -14.61
C MET A 300 -2.38 4.40 -14.95
N ILE A 301 -1.93 3.59 -15.92
CA ILE A 301 -0.53 3.62 -16.41
C ILE A 301 -0.20 4.97 -17.08
N MET A 302 -1.10 5.54 -17.88
CA MET A 302 -0.87 6.85 -18.47
C MET A 302 -0.73 7.94 -17.40
N LEU A 303 -1.61 7.93 -16.39
CA LEU A 303 -1.52 8.86 -15.25
C LEU A 303 -0.24 8.62 -14.42
N GLN A 304 0.18 7.35 -14.28
CA GLN A 304 1.42 6.97 -13.59
C GLN A 304 2.66 7.55 -14.30
N ILE A 305 2.68 7.51 -15.64
CA ILE A 305 3.75 8.12 -16.44
C ILE A 305 3.76 9.63 -16.25
N VAL A 306 2.60 10.28 -16.33
CA VAL A 306 2.49 11.73 -16.12
C VAL A 306 3.01 12.12 -14.72
N THR A 307 2.58 11.43 -13.67
CA THR A 307 3.08 11.72 -12.32
C THR A 307 4.58 11.42 -12.19
N GLY A 308 5.10 10.39 -12.84
CA GLY A 308 6.54 10.09 -12.89
C GLY A 308 7.36 11.20 -13.55
N ILE A 309 6.86 11.78 -14.66
CA ILE A 309 7.46 12.93 -15.32
C ILE A 309 7.46 14.16 -14.40
N LEU A 310 6.31 14.45 -13.74
CA LEU A 310 6.22 15.55 -12.78
C LEU A 310 7.24 15.40 -11.63
N LEU A 311 7.39 14.17 -11.11
CA LEU A 311 8.36 13.88 -10.06
C LEU A 311 9.80 14.07 -10.52
N SER A 312 10.11 13.74 -11.77
CA SER A 312 11.48 13.82 -12.31
C SER A 312 11.92 15.24 -12.61
N TYR A 313 11.01 16.13 -13.04
CA TYR A 313 11.36 17.44 -13.56
C TYR A 313 10.88 18.62 -12.71
N TRP A 314 9.97 18.43 -11.74
CA TRP A 314 9.38 19.50 -10.94
C TRP A 314 9.71 19.39 -9.44
N ALA A 315 10.92 19.00 -9.11
CA ALA A 315 11.42 18.96 -7.74
C ALA A 315 10.50 18.18 -6.76
N LEU A 316 9.95 17.03 -7.20
CA LEU A 316 9.18 16.10 -6.37
C LEU A 316 7.95 16.74 -5.69
N PRO A 317 6.93 17.25 -6.42
CA PRO A 317 5.75 17.83 -5.79
C PRO A 317 5.03 16.81 -4.88
N PRO A 318 4.64 17.19 -3.64
CA PRO A 318 4.01 16.25 -2.69
C PRO A 318 2.74 15.56 -3.24
N ALA A 319 1.88 16.31 -3.95
CA ALA A 319 0.67 15.76 -4.55
C ALA A 319 0.99 14.72 -5.62
N ALA A 320 2.02 14.94 -6.46
CA ALA A 320 2.46 13.96 -7.46
C ALA A 320 3.02 12.69 -6.79
N GLN A 321 3.76 12.82 -5.69
CA GLN A 321 4.27 11.67 -4.94
C GLN A 321 3.12 10.81 -4.38
N ALA A 322 2.16 11.40 -3.69
CA ALA A 322 1.01 10.69 -3.14
C ALA A 322 0.16 10.03 -4.24
N SER A 323 -0.09 10.76 -5.35
CA SER A 323 -0.81 10.22 -6.51
C SER A 323 -0.07 9.05 -7.15
N HIS A 324 1.25 9.14 -7.33
CA HIS A 324 2.08 8.10 -7.93
C HIS A 324 1.99 6.78 -7.14
N ILE A 325 2.00 6.84 -5.81
CA ILE A 325 1.87 5.67 -4.93
C ILE A 325 0.49 5.00 -5.08
N VAL A 326 -0.59 5.78 -5.05
CA VAL A 326 -1.95 5.20 -5.16
C VAL A 326 -2.22 4.67 -6.56
N LEU A 327 -1.76 5.34 -7.62
CA LEU A 327 -1.88 4.86 -8.99
C LEU A 327 -1.18 3.51 -9.19
N ALA A 328 0.04 3.34 -8.66
CA ALA A 328 0.75 2.06 -8.69
C ALA A 328 -0.04 0.94 -8.00
N SER A 329 -0.65 1.22 -6.85
CA SER A 329 -1.49 0.24 -6.14
C SER A 329 -2.79 -0.08 -6.89
N LEU A 330 -3.40 0.90 -7.58
CA LEU A 330 -4.58 0.69 -8.44
C LEU A 330 -4.24 -0.18 -9.66
N ILE A 331 -3.08 0.03 -10.30
CA ILE A 331 -2.58 -0.81 -11.40
C ILE A 331 -2.43 -2.25 -10.91
N PHE A 332 -1.74 -2.45 -9.78
CA PHE A 332 -1.59 -3.77 -9.17
C PHE A 332 -2.94 -4.45 -8.89
N GLY A 333 -3.86 -3.73 -8.22
CA GLY A 333 -5.18 -4.27 -7.88
C GLY A 333 -6.02 -4.65 -9.12
N ALA A 334 -5.99 -3.82 -10.15
CA ALA A 334 -6.70 -4.06 -11.41
C ALA A 334 -6.12 -5.24 -12.20
N GLN A 335 -4.79 -5.33 -12.32
CA GLN A 335 -4.11 -6.46 -12.96
C GLN A 335 -4.36 -7.77 -12.21
N PHE A 336 -4.29 -7.74 -10.88
CA PHE A 336 -4.57 -8.92 -10.06
C PHE A 336 -6.04 -9.37 -10.21
N TYR A 337 -6.98 -8.42 -10.19
CA TYR A 337 -8.39 -8.74 -10.40
C TYR A 337 -8.67 -9.20 -11.84
N LEU A 338 -7.97 -8.67 -12.84
CA LEU A 338 -8.01 -9.19 -14.22
C LEU A 338 -7.54 -10.64 -14.29
N LEU A 339 -6.38 -10.96 -13.68
CA LEU A 339 -5.84 -12.32 -13.64
C LEU A 339 -6.85 -13.32 -13.06
N LEU A 340 -7.54 -12.96 -11.98
CA LEU A 340 -8.57 -13.79 -11.36
C LEU A 340 -9.78 -13.98 -12.30
N ASN A 341 -10.20 -12.95 -13.02
CA ASN A 341 -11.31 -13.00 -13.96
C ASN A 341 -10.97 -13.81 -15.23
N LEU A 342 -9.71 -13.86 -15.66
CA LEU A 342 -9.26 -14.73 -16.75
C LEU A 342 -9.38 -16.22 -16.40
N TYR A 343 -9.25 -16.58 -15.13
CA TYR A 343 -9.46 -17.96 -14.68
C TYR A 343 -10.95 -18.27 -14.46
N LYS A 344 -11.67 -17.38 -13.79
CA LYS A 344 -13.08 -17.57 -13.45
C LYS A 344 -13.80 -16.21 -13.47
N PRO A 345 -14.56 -15.90 -14.54
CA PRO A 345 -15.11 -14.57 -14.73
C PRO A 345 -16.29 -14.30 -13.80
N VAL A 346 -16.43 -13.06 -13.39
CA VAL A 346 -17.66 -12.55 -12.80
C VAL A 346 -18.71 -12.42 -13.90
N SER A 347 -19.88 -13.06 -13.72
CA SER A 347 -21.00 -12.91 -14.64
C SER A 347 -21.57 -11.49 -14.57
N VAL A 348 -21.50 -10.75 -15.67
CA VAL A 348 -22.21 -9.48 -15.82
C VAL A 348 -23.67 -9.84 -16.14
N ARG A 349 -24.57 -9.71 -15.16
CA ARG A 349 -26.00 -9.85 -15.40
C ARG A 349 -26.42 -8.75 -16.41
N GLY A 350 -26.84 -9.15 -17.61
CA GLY A 350 -27.47 -8.25 -18.57
C GLY A 350 -26.82 -8.11 -19.94
N ILE A 351 -25.72 -8.81 -20.24
CA ILE A 351 -25.20 -8.88 -21.61
C ILE A 351 -25.37 -10.32 -22.10
N SER A 352 -26.51 -10.59 -22.75
CA SER A 352 -26.68 -11.76 -23.61
C SER A 352 -25.60 -11.72 -24.70
N ARG A 353 -25.06 -12.88 -25.04
CA ARG A 353 -24.08 -13.11 -26.11
C ARG A 353 -24.55 -12.60 -27.43
#